data_5b821c203e902ce1afff3a03315cc7bb
#
_entry.id   5b821c203e902ce1afff3a03315cc7bb
#
_cell.length_a   1.000
_cell.length_b   1.000
_cell.length_c   1.000
_cell.angle_alpha   90.00
_cell.angle_beta   90.00
_cell.angle_gamma   90.00
#
_symmetry.space_group_name_H-M   'P 1'
#
loop_
_entity.id
_entity.type
_entity.pdbx_description
1 polymer ?
#
loop_
_entity_poly.entity_id
_entity_poly.type
_entity_poly.pdbx_seq_one_letter_code
_entity_poly.pdbx_strand_id
1 'polypeptide(L)'
;MRLDVCDALEYTEHGWEVYTTERGGKYDIQVFDNETKACLELLRRMINECIFEKRFSDFARHQLHSILIYLKVPEELYDFSGDMTKTGAYSIEWTEQGWEEYRIENGRKHSIAVFSSQTDACLDLLWQVIHL
;
A
#
# COMPACT_ATOMS: atom_id res chain seq x y z
N MET A 1 3.90 -5.04 22.09
CA MET A 1 2.85 -4.24 21.46
C MET A 1 2.56 -2.99 22.28
N ARG A 2 2.47 -1.88 21.64
CA ARG A 2 2.17 -0.60 22.32
C ARG A 2 0.66 -0.39 22.25
N LEU A 3 0.00 -0.61 23.38
CA LEU A 3 -1.46 -0.61 23.42
C LEU A 3 -2.09 0.79 23.34
N ASP A 4 -1.32 1.82 23.66
CA ASP A 4 -1.79 3.20 23.71
C ASP A 4 -1.29 4.04 22.53
N VAL A 5 -0.72 3.39 21.49
CA VAL A 5 -0.21 4.05 20.30
C VAL A 5 -1.05 3.65 19.10
N CYS A 6 -1.61 4.61 18.41
CA CYS A 6 -2.42 4.39 17.21
C CYS A 6 -2.06 5.40 16.13
N ASP A 7 -2.13 4.98 14.89
CA ASP A 7 -2.10 5.90 13.76
C ASP A 7 -3.52 6.36 13.48
N ALA A 8 -3.68 7.62 13.11
CA ALA A 8 -4.99 8.22 12.92
C ALA A 8 -4.99 9.19 11.74
N LEU A 9 -6.18 9.44 11.21
CA LEU A 9 -6.41 10.34 10.09
C LEU A 9 -7.60 11.23 10.45
N GLU A 10 -7.45 12.55 10.28
CA GLU A 10 -8.58 13.45 10.44
C GLU A 10 -8.47 14.65 9.49
N TYR A 11 -9.61 15.23 9.18
CA TYR A 11 -9.66 16.46 8.41
C TYR A 11 -9.67 17.67 9.37
N THR A 12 -8.71 18.58 9.17
CA THR A 12 -8.57 19.75 10.01
C THR A 12 -8.59 21.03 9.16
N GLU A 13 -8.54 22.18 9.78
CA GLU A 13 -8.43 23.44 9.05
C GLU A 13 -7.16 23.55 8.21
N HIS A 14 -6.14 22.74 8.52
CA HIS A 14 -4.89 22.71 7.76
C HIS A 14 -4.90 21.70 6.61
N GLY A 15 -5.91 20.83 6.56
CA GLY A 15 -6.03 19.77 5.56
C GLY A 15 -6.20 18.41 6.20
N TRP A 16 -5.84 17.37 5.47
CA TRP A 16 -5.92 15.99 5.94
C TRP A 16 -4.66 15.64 6.72
N GLU A 17 -4.82 15.43 8.03
CA GLU A 17 -3.70 15.12 8.92
C GLU A 17 -3.60 13.62 9.18
N VAL A 18 -2.39 13.09 9.04
CA VAL A 18 -2.06 11.74 9.49
C VAL A 18 -1.06 11.90 10.64
N TYR A 19 -1.32 11.24 11.74
CA TYR A 19 -0.50 11.38 12.93
C TYR A 19 -0.55 10.11 13.77
N THR A 20 0.39 9.99 14.68
CA THR A 20 0.42 8.93 15.67
C THR A 20 -0.03 9.51 17.01
N THR A 21 -0.94 8.82 17.71
CA THR A 21 -1.37 9.23 19.04
C THR A 21 -0.65 8.39 20.09
N GLU A 22 -0.23 9.06 21.15
CA GLU A 22 0.35 8.39 22.30
C GLU A 22 0.08 9.25 23.52
N ARG A 23 -0.56 8.67 24.55
CA ARG A 23 -0.83 9.34 25.81
C ARG A 23 -1.56 10.67 25.65
N GLY A 24 -2.51 10.71 24.69
CA GLY A 24 -3.31 11.90 24.43
C GLY A 24 -2.63 12.97 23.59
N GLY A 25 -1.40 12.76 23.16
CA GLY A 25 -0.68 13.67 22.28
C GLY A 25 -0.65 13.21 20.85
N LYS A 26 -0.40 14.14 19.93
CA LYS A 26 -0.21 13.85 18.52
C LYS A 26 1.27 13.94 18.17
N TYR A 27 1.77 12.94 17.45
CA TYR A 27 3.18 12.87 17.04
C TYR A 27 3.29 12.55 15.55
N ASP A 28 4.40 12.94 14.94
CA ASP A 28 4.70 12.65 13.54
C ASP A 28 3.57 13.12 12.62
N ILE A 29 3.11 14.34 12.82
CA ILE A 29 2.00 14.90 12.07
C ILE A 29 2.45 15.22 10.65
N GLN A 30 1.70 14.72 9.66
CA GLN A 30 1.86 15.10 8.26
C GLN A 30 0.53 15.57 7.71
N VAL A 31 0.56 16.64 6.92
CA VAL A 31 -0.64 17.26 6.39
C VAL A 31 -0.64 17.08 4.87
N PHE A 32 -1.77 16.65 4.33
CA PHE A 32 -1.95 16.40 2.90
C PHE A 32 -3.10 17.23 2.36
N ASP A 33 -3.01 17.57 1.08
CA ASP A 33 -4.02 18.39 0.42
C ASP A 33 -5.22 17.57 -0.07
N ASN A 34 -5.15 16.24 -0.02
CA ASN A 34 -6.29 15.41 -0.36
C ASN A 34 -6.32 14.14 0.49
N GLU A 35 -7.51 13.56 0.56
CA GLU A 35 -7.76 12.38 1.38
C GLU A 35 -6.98 11.15 0.91
N THR A 36 -6.88 10.98 -0.41
CA THR A 36 -6.19 9.82 -0.98
C THR A 36 -4.74 9.74 -0.52
N LYS A 37 -4.02 10.86 -0.60
CA LYS A 37 -2.63 10.89 -0.14
C LYS A 37 -2.51 10.62 1.34
N ALA A 38 -3.42 11.16 2.13
CA ALA A 38 -3.43 10.93 3.57
C ALA A 38 -3.70 9.47 3.89
N CYS A 39 -4.66 8.85 3.20
CA CYS A 39 -4.96 7.43 3.38
C CYS A 39 -3.76 6.56 3.03
N LEU A 40 -3.02 6.89 1.97
CA LEU A 40 -1.83 6.14 1.58
C LEU A 40 -0.75 6.22 2.66
N GLU A 41 -0.56 7.38 3.26
CA GLU A 41 0.40 7.52 4.34
C GLU A 41 -0.03 6.72 5.57
N LEU A 42 -1.32 6.77 5.93
CA LEU A 42 -1.84 5.98 7.04
C LEU A 42 -1.59 4.49 6.80
N LEU A 43 -1.89 4.01 5.60
CA LEU A 43 -1.68 2.62 5.24
C LEU A 43 -0.21 2.23 5.29
N ARG A 44 0.67 3.12 4.84
CA ARG A 44 2.10 2.89 4.89
C ARG A 44 2.57 2.67 6.34
N ARG A 45 2.11 3.52 7.26
CA ARG A 45 2.45 3.39 8.68
C ARG A 45 1.97 2.05 9.24
N MET A 46 0.74 1.67 8.93
CA MET A 46 0.16 0.41 9.41
C MET A 46 0.90 -0.80 8.86
N ILE A 47 1.20 -0.80 7.57
CA ILE A 47 1.91 -1.90 6.93
C ILE A 47 3.33 -2.02 7.49
N ASN A 48 4.04 -0.90 7.65
CA ASN A 48 5.38 -0.89 8.22
C ASN A 48 5.40 -1.46 9.63
N GLU A 49 4.40 -1.14 10.43
CA GLU A 49 4.32 -1.69 11.78
C GLU A 49 4.13 -3.19 11.75
N CYS A 50 3.27 -3.69 10.88
CA CYS A 50 3.05 -5.13 10.74
C CYS A 50 4.31 -5.87 10.28
N ILE A 51 5.05 -5.30 9.33
CA ILE A 51 6.29 -5.89 8.83
C ILE A 51 7.39 -5.83 9.89
N PHE A 52 7.45 -4.72 10.62
CA PHE A 52 8.42 -4.55 11.70
C PHE A 52 8.27 -5.64 12.76
N GLU A 53 7.05 -6.07 13.01
CA GLU A 53 6.79 -7.16 13.95
C GLU A 53 7.15 -8.52 13.38
N LYS A 54 7.62 -8.59 12.15
CA LYS A 54 8.11 -9.80 11.49
C LYS A 54 7.11 -10.95 11.45
N ARG A 55 5.86 -10.62 11.32
CA ARG A 55 4.84 -11.65 11.36
C ARG A 55 4.80 -12.52 10.12
N PHE A 56 4.94 -11.92 8.92
CA PHE A 56 4.79 -12.68 7.67
C PHE A 56 5.59 -12.03 6.55
N SER A 57 6.29 -12.86 5.77
CA SER A 57 6.97 -12.38 4.58
C SER A 57 5.98 -11.93 3.50
N ASP A 58 4.80 -12.56 3.46
CA ASP A 58 3.76 -12.24 2.46
C ASP A 58 2.66 -11.35 3.00
N PHE A 59 2.82 -10.87 4.22
CA PHE A 59 1.76 -10.16 4.91
C PHE A 59 1.33 -8.90 4.15
N ALA A 60 2.27 -8.15 3.62
CA ALA A 60 1.96 -6.91 2.90
C ALA A 60 1.08 -7.16 1.68
N ARG A 61 1.32 -8.24 0.94
CA ARG A 61 0.52 -8.57 -0.24
C ARG A 61 -0.91 -8.96 0.12
N HIS A 62 -1.08 -9.73 1.19
CA HIS A 62 -2.43 -10.06 1.69
C HIS A 62 -3.16 -8.81 2.15
N GLN A 63 -2.49 -7.94 2.86
CA GLN A 63 -3.07 -6.68 3.30
C GLN A 63 -3.44 -5.80 2.12
N LEU A 64 -2.56 -5.72 1.13
CA LEU A 64 -2.83 -4.96 -0.08
C LEU A 64 -4.11 -5.44 -0.76
N HIS A 65 -4.28 -6.75 -0.91
CA HIS A 65 -5.48 -7.31 -1.53
C HIS A 65 -6.74 -6.91 -0.75
N SER A 66 -6.70 -7.05 0.57
CA SER A 66 -7.83 -6.66 1.43
C SER A 66 -8.15 -5.17 1.31
N ILE A 67 -7.11 -4.33 1.23
CA ILE A 67 -7.28 -2.89 1.10
C ILE A 67 -7.90 -2.55 -0.26
N LEU A 68 -7.45 -3.19 -1.33
CA LEU A 68 -8.01 -2.97 -2.66
C LEU A 68 -9.50 -3.31 -2.70
N ILE A 69 -9.89 -4.42 -2.05
CA ILE A 69 -11.30 -4.81 -1.94
C ILE A 69 -12.07 -3.77 -1.13
N TYR A 70 -11.53 -3.36 0.01
CA TYR A 70 -12.17 -2.38 0.88
C TYR A 70 -12.41 -1.05 0.15
N LEU A 71 -11.43 -0.59 -0.62
CA LEU A 71 -11.53 0.66 -1.39
C LEU A 71 -12.36 0.51 -2.66
N LYS A 72 -12.85 -0.70 -2.93
CA LYS A 72 -13.67 -1.00 -4.11
C LYS A 72 -12.94 -0.73 -5.42
N VAL A 73 -11.63 -1.01 -5.45
CA VAL A 73 -10.85 -0.92 -6.68
C VAL A 73 -11.31 -2.05 -7.60
N PRO A 74 -11.62 -1.75 -8.88
CA PRO A 74 -12.06 -2.79 -9.81
C PRO A 74 -11.06 -3.93 -9.94
N GLU A 75 -11.57 -5.17 -9.95
CA GLU A 75 -10.73 -6.36 -10.03
C GLU A 75 -9.89 -6.41 -11.32
N GLU A 76 -10.34 -5.73 -12.36
CA GLU A 76 -9.62 -5.70 -13.63
C GLU A 76 -8.27 -4.99 -13.53
N LEU A 77 -8.06 -4.19 -12.47
CA LEU A 77 -6.87 -3.37 -12.35
C LEU A 77 -5.71 -4.07 -11.63
N TYR A 78 -5.95 -5.24 -11.03
CA TYR A 78 -4.88 -5.95 -10.32
C TYR A 78 -5.09 -7.46 -10.41
N ASP A 79 -3.98 -8.21 -10.32
CA ASP A 79 -4.04 -9.67 -10.35
C ASP A 79 -2.80 -10.25 -9.67
N PHE A 80 -3.01 -10.98 -8.59
CA PHE A 80 -1.93 -11.63 -7.84
C PHE A 80 -1.89 -13.14 -8.06
N SER A 81 -2.69 -13.66 -9.00
CA SER A 81 -2.74 -15.10 -9.26
C SER A 81 -1.54 -15.63 -10.04
N GLY A 82 -0.91 -14.77 -10.83
CA GLY A 82 0.21 -15.16 -11.65
C GLY A 82 -0.18 -15.77 -13.02
N ASP A 83 -1.47 -15.83 -13.36
CA ASP A 83 -1.88 -16.47 -14.61
C ASP A 83 -1.72 -15.57 -15.85
N MET A 84 -1.46 -14.30 -15.67
CA MET A 84 -1.10 -13.36 -16.74
C MET A 84 -2.18 -13.14 -17.80
N THR A 85 -3.45 -13.42 -17.49
CA THR A 85 -4.52 -13.29 -18.49
C THR A 85 -5.22 -11.93 -18.47
N LYS A 86 -5.09 -11.16 -17.39
CA LYS A 86 -5.76 -9.86 -17.27
C LYS A 86 -4.91 -8.73 -17.84
N THR A 87 -5.01 -8.49 -19.13
CA THR A 87 -4.29 -7.35 -19.75
C THR A 87 -4.69 -6.04 -19.08
N GLY A 88 -3.70 -5.25 -18.71
CA GLY A 88 -3.90 -3.97 -18.03
C GLY A 88 -3.83 -4.05 -16.51
N ALA A 89 -3.79 -5.26 -15.94
CA ALA A 89 -3.73 -5.41 -14.48
C ALA A 89 -2.32 -5.21 -13.95
N TYR A 90 -2.24 -4.65 -12.75
CA TYR A 90 -0.98 -4.48 -12.02
C TYR A 90 -0.76 -5.66 -11.10
N SER A 91 0.50 -6.02 -10.88
CA SER A 91 0.85 -7.09 -9.96
C SER A 91 2.25 -6.87 -9.39
N ILE A 92 2.57 -7.63 -8.37
CA ILE A 92 3.91 -7.65 -7.77
C ILE A 92 4.34 -9.08 -7.56
N GLU A 93 5.65 -9.35 -7.69
CA GLU A 93 6.19 -10.66 -7.35
C GLU A 93 7.65 -10.54 -6.92
N TRP A 94 8.10 -11.52 -6.15
CA TRP A 94 9.50 -11.60 -5.74
C TRP A 94 10.35 -12.12 -6.90
N THR A 95 11.48 -11.48 -7.14
CA THR A 95 12.48 -11.91 -8.12
C THR A 95 13.86 -11.86 -7.47
N GLU A 96 14.87 -12.35 -8.17
CA GLU A 96 16.24 -12.28 -7.68
C GLU A 96 16.72 -10.84 -7.48
N GLN A 97 16.16 -9.91 -8.22
CA GLN A 97 16.52 -8.49 -8.10
C GLN A 97 15.71 -7.76 -7.03
N GLY A 98 14.68 -8.39 -6.48
CA GLY A 98 13.82 -7.78 -5.48
C GLY A 98 12.35 -7.95 -5.81
N TRP A 99 11.51 -7.10 -5.22
CA TRP A 99 10.08 -7.11 -5.47
C TRP A 99 9.78 -6.32 -6.72
N GLU A 100 9.36 -7.01 -7.76
CA GLU A 100 9.05 -6.40 -9.06
C GLU A 100 7.58 -6.05 -9.13
N GLU A 101 7.29 -4.79 -9.45
CA GLU A 101 5.96 -4.34 -9.81
C GLU A 101 5.88 -4.33 -11.34
N TYR A 102 4.80 -4.90 -11.88
CA TYR A 102 4.64 -4.98 -13.32
C TYR A 102 3.19 -4.85 -13.72
N ARG A 103 2.99 -4.53 -14.98
CA ARG A 103 1.68 -4.49 -15.61
C ARG A 103 1.61 -5.63 -16.62
N ILE A 104 0.46 -6.29 -16.70
CA ILE A 104 0.25 -7.39 -17.63
C ILE A 104 -0.23 -6.83 -18.96
N GLU A 105 0.47 -7.15 -20.05
CA GLU A 105 0.12 -6.73 -21.40
C GLU A 105 0.22 -7.92 -22.34
N ASN A 106 -0.93 -8.40 -22.86
CA ASN A 106 -0.99 -9.50 -23.81
C ASN A 106 -0.20 -10.74 -23.34
N GLY A 107 -0.41 -11.10 -22.07
CA GLY A 107 0.22 -12.26 -21.46
C GLY A 107 1.68 -12.09 -21.09
N ARG A 108 2.20 -10.87 -21.16
CA ARG A 108 3.60 -10.58 -20.85
C ARG A 108 3.70 -9.56 -19.72
N LYS A 109 4.82 -9.61 -19.02
CA LYS A 109 5.12 -8.62 -18.00
C LYS A 109 5.74 -7.37 -18.61
N HIS A 110 5.23 -6.23 -18.22
CA HIS A 110 5.88 -4.96 -18.47
C HIS A 110 6.32 -4.42 -17.12
N SER A 111 7.61 -4.58 -16.83
CA SER A 111 8.17 -4.17 -15.55
C SER A 111 8.05 -2.66 -15.38
N ILE A 112 7.56 -2.24 -14.22
CA ILE A 112 7.44 -0.83 -13.89
C ILE A 112 8.62 -0.42 -13.01
N ALA A 113 8.88 -1.19 -11.96
CA ALA A 113 9.96 -0.88 -11.02
C ALA A 113 10.29 -2.12 -10.20
N VAL A 114 11.47 -2.11 -9.59
CA VAL A 114 11.90 -3.14 -8.66
C VAL A 114 12.22 -2.47 -7.33
N PHE A 115 11.68 -3.03 -6.26
CA PHE A 115 11.82 -2.47 -4.92
C PHE A 115 12.56 -3.45 -4.02
N SER A 116 13.28 -2.92 -3.06
CA SER A 116 13.98 -3.76 -2.07
C SER A 116 13.03 -4.33 -1.04
N SER A 117 11.85 -3.73 -0.85
CA SER A 117 10.89 -4.22 0.13
C SER A 117 9.52 -4.46 -0.50
N GLN A 118 8.82 -5.45 0.04
CA GLN A 118 7.44 -5.73 -0.38
C GLN A 118 6.52 -4.56 -0.08
N THR A 119 6.75 -3.89 1.04
CA THR A 119 5.95 -2.73 1.43
C THR A 119 5.98 -1.65 0.37
N ASP A 120 7.19 -1.30 -0.09
CA ASP A 120 7.33 -0.25 -1.09
C ASP A 120 6.66 -0.63 -2.41
N ALA A 121 6.80 -1.89 -2.82
CA ALA A 121 6.14 -2.37 -4.03
C ALA A 121 4.62 -2.30 -3.90
N CYS A 122 4.08 -2.73 -2.77
CA CYS A 122 2.65 -2.70 -2.51
C CYS A 122 2.10 -1.27 -2.51
N LEU A 123 2.83 -0.34 -1.90
CA LEU A 123 2.40 1.05 -1.85
C LEU A 123 2.41 1.69 -3.23
N ASP A 124 3.41 1.36 -4.03
CA ASP A 124 3.47 1.90 -5.39
C ASP A 124 2.33 1.34 -6.25
N LEU A 125 2.04 0.06 -6.14
CA LEU A 125 0.92 -0.54 -6.86
C LEU A 125 -0.39 0.13 -6.46
N LEU A 126 -0.61 0.30 -5.16
CA LEU A 126 -1.81 0.96 -4.66
C LEU A 126 -1.92 2.38 -5.23
N TRP A 127 -0.82 3.12 -5.24
CA TRP A 127 -0.78 4.46 -5.82
C TRP A 127 -1.17 4.44 -7.30
N GLN A 128 -0.62 3.49 -8.07
CA GLN A 128 -0.91 3.38 -9.49
C GLN A 128 -2.40 3.14 -9.75
N VAL A 129 -3.00 2.17 -9.06
CA VAL A 129 -4.40 1.81 -9.34
C VAL A 129 -5.38 2.85 -8.84
N ILE A 130 -5.06 3.59 -7.79
CA ILE A 130 -5.93 4.65 -7.28
C ILE A 130 -5.94 5.86 -8.22
N HIS A 131 -4.85 6.10 -8.92
CA HIS A 131 -4.70 7.26 -9.80
C HIS A 131 -4.96 6.97 -11.27
N LEU A 132 -5.55 5.83 -11.58
CA LEU A 132 -5.94 5.49 -12.95
C LEU A 132 -7.15 6.27 -13.44
#